data_338a6f5f35921a6da056235602ce287b
#
_entry.id   338a6f5f35921a6da056235602ce287b
#
_cell.length_a   1.000
_cell.length_b   1.000
_cell.length_c   1.000
_cell.angle_alpha   90.00
_cell.angle_beta   90.00
_cell.angle_gamma   90.00
#
_symmetry.space_group_name_H-M   'P 1'
#
loop_
_entity.id
_entity.type
_entity.pdbx_description
1 polymer ?
#
loop_
_entity_poly.entity_id
_entity_poly.type
_entity_poly.pdbx_seq_one_letter_code
_entity_poly.pdbx_strand_id
1 'polypeptide(L)'
;MSDKQNASISAKELEFIEKKKLSELQVIAKSIGIKRVTGVRKNDLIDQIREKYKSSDSPSDEEQKKDRPKKKPRRKAQKVNIEEVVLHSEPNEDLVEEKGKTSQKEDELTTYGGSSHIVSYKKEEPKEKKEQKNGKDQRQRNNKNQNQNQRKRNHEHDQLPVSNKPTLQERLDELIPQLGPYLVNEGTLEILPDGYGFLRSVNYSYKASPDDIYVSPSQIKRFRLRQGDCVIGIIRPPKVGERYFALLRVEGVNGRIPTDMDNRGIFDDMLPIHPDNRYKLEYSASEYTTRFIDMFAPVGKGQRQLIVAQPKTGKTTILRNIANAVSKNHPEAKILIVLVDERPEEVTEMERTVEGAEVVASTFDEKPENHIGLAEIVFEKAKRLVESGHDVLILLDSITRLARAYNVCAGNKGRTMTGGVDSEALKIPRQQFSSARNIEGGGSLTILATALIDTGSKMDEVIFEEFKGTGNMEMQLDRRIANRRIWPAINLIESGTRKEDLLLSPDVLQRMWIMRKYLADMTPIEAMEFLSDRIQKTKDNAEFLISMNG
;
A
#
# COMPACT_ATOMS: atom_id res chain seq x y z
N MET A 1 -34.97 -51.02 -11.40
CA MET A 1 -35.23 -50.35 -12.68
C MET A 1 -34.58 -48.99 -12.62
N SER A 2 -33.43 -48.86 -13.13
CA SER A 2 -32.73 -47.56 -13.29
C SER A 2 -31.69 -47.75 -14.40
N ASP A 3 -31.94 -47.04 -15.48
CA ASP A 3 -31.20 -47.09 -16.74
C ASP A 3 -29.78 -46.64 -16.56
N LYS A 4 -28.87 -47.53 -16.94
CA LYS A 4 -27.45 -47.18 -17.20
C LYS A 4 -27.38 -46.59 -18.60
N GLN A 5 -27.25 -45.28 -18.72
CA GLN A 5 -26.82 -44.66 -19.97
C GLN A 5 -25.32 -44.81 -20.12
N ASN A 6 -24.90 -45.64 -21.06
CA ASN A 6 -23.53 -45.76 -21.58
C ASN A 6 -23.23 -44.48 -22.39
N ALA A 7 -22.25 -43.70 -21.96
CA ALA A 7 -21.75 -42.54 -22.70
C ALA A 7 -20.61 -42.98 -23.61
N SER A 8 -20.94 -43.48 -24.78
CA SER A 8 -20.00 -43.54 -25.93
C SER A 8 -19.86 -42.12 -26.50
N ILE A 9 -18.61 -41.68 -26.78
CA ILE A 9 -18.36 -40.39 -27.43
C ILE A 9 -19.16 -40.35 -28.75
N SER A 10 -20.00 -39.37 -28.91
CA SER A 10 -20.76 -39.18 -30.15
C SER A 10 -19.81 -38.77 -31.29
N ALA A 11 -20.17 -39.11 -32.53
CA ALA A 11 -19.39 -38.70 -33.71
C ALA A 11 -19.17 -37.18 -33.78
N LYS A 12 -20.09 -36.39 -33.22
CA LYS A 12 -20.02 -34.92 -33.12
C LYS A 12 -18.95 -34.44 -32.12
N GLU A 13 -18.77 -35.13 -31.00
CA GLU A 13 -17.74 -34.81 -30.01
C GLU A 13 -16.32 -35.15 -30.51
N LEU A 14 -16.16 -36.18 -31.32
CA LEU A 14 -14.89 -36.52 -31.96
C LEU A 14 -14.49 -35.47 -33.01
N GLU A 15 -15.43 -35.03 -33.83
CA GLU A 15 -15.22 -33.94 -34.81
C GLU A 15 -14.90 -32.60 -34.13
N PHE A 16 -15.48 -32.34 -32.98
CA PHE A 16 -15.22 -31.15 -32.16
C PHE A 16 -13.78 -31.17 -31.57
N ILE A 17 -13.31 -32.32 -31.05
CA ILE A 17 -11.94 -32.50 -30.54
C ILE A 17 -10.91 -32.26 -31.65
N GLU A 18 -11.15 -32.71 -32.88
CA GLU A 18 -10.24 -32.53 -34.02
C GLU A 18 -10.04 -31.08 -34.43
N LYS A 19 -11.07 -30.24 -34.26
CA LYS A 19 -11.03 -28.81 -34.62
C LYS A 19 -10.33 -27.90 -33.56
N LYS A 20 -10.06 -28.42 -32.36
CA LYS A 20 -9.44 -27.65 -31.26
C LYS A 20 -7.94 -27.39 -31.47
N LYS A 21 -7.43 -26.28 -30.89
CA LYS A 21 -6.01 -25.92 -30.90
C LYS A 21 -5.21 -26.85 -29.94
N LEU A 22 -3.91 -27.02 -30.19
CA LEU A 22 -3.03 -27.88 -29.40
C LEU A 22 -3.05 -27.57 -27.90
N SER A 23 -3.09 -26.28 -27.54
CA SER A 23 -3.18 -25.81 -26.14
C SER A 23 -4.45 -26.27 -25.44
N GLU A 24 -5.59 -26.25 -26.13
CA GLU A 24 -6.88 -26.70 -25.60
C GLU A 24 -6.93 -28.22 -25.44
N LEU A 25 -6.36 -28.96 -26.42
CA LEU A 25 -6.22 -30.42 -26.34
C LEU A 25 -5.32 -30.85 -25.17
N GLN A 26 -4.29 -30.08 -24.83
CA GLN A 26 -3.44 -30.35 -23.67
C GLN A 26 -4.19 -30.15 -22.33
N VAL A 27 -5.10 -29.20 -22.26
CA VAL A 27 -5.96 -29.00 -21.08
C VAL A 27 -6.94 -30.17 -20.93
N ILE A 28 -7.60 -30.57 -22.03
CA ILE A 28 -8.51 -31.73 -22.06
C ILE A 28 -7.77 -33.02 -21.68
N ALA A 29 -6.59 -33.26 -22.23
CA ALA A 29 -5.78 -34.45 -21.93
C ALA A 29 -5.35 -34.49 -20.46
N LYS A 30 -5.02 -33.34 -19.84
CA LYS A 30 -4.71 -33.24 -18.39
C LYS A 30 -5.93 -33.56 -17.54
N SER A 31 -7.12 -33.04 -17.88
CA SER A 31 -8.36 -33.29 -17.12
C SER A 31 -8.77 -34.78 -17.14
N ILE A 32 -8.45 -35.50 -18.21
CA ILE A 32 -8.69 -36.97 -18.36
C ILE A 32 -7.59 -37.81 -17.71
N GLY A 33 -6.53 -37.17 -17.16
CA GLY A 33 -5.46 -37.86 -16.42
C GLY A 33 -4.33 -38.42 -17.29
N ILE A 34 -4.08 -37.87 -18.47
CA ILE A 34 -2.91 -38.21 -19.32
C ILE A 34 -1.68 -37.47 -18.74
N LYS A 35 -0.62 -38.24 -18.36
CA LYS A 35 0.51 -37.70 -17.57
C LYS A 35 1.58 -36.95 -18.39
N ARG A 36 1.65 -37.15 -19.72
CA ARG A 36 2.62 -36.47 -20.60
C ARG A 36 1.89 -35.79 -21.74
N VAL A 37 1.64 -34.47 -21.59
CA VAL A 37 0.91 -33.65 -22.57
C VAL A 37 1.78 -32.59 -23.24
N THR A 38 2.99 -32.33 -22.72
CA THR A 38 3.94 -31.36 -23.29
C THR A 38 4.90 -32.04 -24.24
N GLY A 39 5.11 -31.46 -25.43
CA GLY A 39 6.01 -32.05 -26.47
C GLY A 39 5.37 -33.11 -27.38
N VAL A 40 4.07 -33.41 -27.22
CA VAL A 40 3.33 -34.36 -28.07
C VAL A 40 2.71 -33.62 -29.25
N ARG A 41 2.74 -34.23 -30.45
CA ARG A 41 2.09 -33.66 -31.65
C ARG A 41 0.56 -33.70 -31.50
N LYS A 42 -0.13 -32.79 -32.18
CA LYS A 42 -1.60 -32.64 -32.09
C LYS A 42 -2.34 -33.96 -32.34
N ASN A 43 -1.95 -34.69 -33.39
CA ASN A 43 -2.61 -35.93 -33.77
C ASN A 43 -2.37 -37.06 -32.75
N ASP A 44 -1.16 -37.17 -32.23
CA ASP A 44 -0.82 -38.16 -31.20
C ASP A 44 -1.58 -37.93 -29.89
N LEU A 45 -1.84 -36.65 -29.58
CA LEU A 45 -2.61 -36.28 -28.40
C LEU A 45 -4.10 -36.57 -28.56
N ILE A 46 -4.65 -36.38 -29.75
CA ILE A 46 -6.03 -36.75 -30.11
C ILE A 46 -6.20 -38.28 -29.99
N ASP A 47 -5.24 -39.05 -30.48
CA ASP A 47 -5.30 -40.53 -30.41
C ASP A 47 -5.19 -41.03 -28.97
N GLN A 48 -4.36 -40.44 -28.14
CA GLN A 48 -4.28 -40.74 -26.69
C GLN A 48 -5.57 -40.41 -25.95
N ILE A 49 -6.24 -39.32 -26.31
CA ILE A 49 -7.54 -38.95 -25.77
C ILE A 49 -8.59 -40.00 -26.18
N ARG A 50 -8.62 -40.41 -27.46
CA ARG A 50 -9.52 -41.45 -27.97
C ARG A 50 -9.33 -42.78 -27.28
N GLU A 51 -8.09 -43.20 -27.10
CA GLU A 51 -7.73 -44.49 -26.48
C GLU A 51 -8.13 -44.52 -25.00
N LYS A 52 -7.95 -43.41 -24.31
CA LYS A 52 -8.34 -43.28 -22.90
C LYS A 52 -9.85 -43.33 -22.69
N TYR A 53 -10.64 -42.83 -23.63
CA TYR A 53 -12.08 -42.95 -23.62
C TYR A 53 -12.55 -44.37 -23.98
N LYS A 54 -11.89 -45.07 -24.90
CA LYS A 54 -12.18 -46.45 -25.24
C LYS A 54 -11.85 -47.43 -24.10
N SER A 55 -10.77 -47.21 -23.33
CA SER A 55 -10.37 -48.07 -22.21
C SER A 55 -11.24 -47.94 -20.96
N SER A 56 -12.21 -47.02 -20.94
CA SER A 56 -13.20 -46.90 -19.85
C SER A 56 -14.44 -47.83 -20.06
N ASP A 57 -14.56 -48.51 -21.18
CA ASP A 57 -15.73 -49.28 -21.59
C ASP A 57 -15.57 -50.82 -21.56
N SER A 58 -14.50 -51.39 -20.99
CA SER A 58 -14.32 -52.85 -20.89
C SER A 58 -14.51 -53.35 -19.46
N PRO A 59 -15.40 -54.32 -19.20
CA PRO A 59 -15.51 -55.00 -17.91
C PRO A 59 -14.48 -56.12 -17.85
N SER A 60 -13.68 -56.20 -16.78
CA SER A 60 -12.78 -57.29 -16.48
C SER A 60 -13.38 -58.22 -15.45
N ASP A 61 -13.36 -59.50 -15.81
CA ASP A 61 -13.70 -60.65 -15.01
C ASP A 61 -12.72 -60.94 -13.87
N GLU A 62 -13.22 -61.69 -12.95
CA GLU A 62 -12.86 -62.11 -11.61
C GLU A 62 -11.52 -62.88 -11.43
N GLU A 63 -11.09 -62.85 -10.20
CA GLU A 63 -10.65 -63.83 -9.20
C GLU A 63 -9.13 -63.93 -8.91
N GLN A 64 -8.71 -63.73 -7.73
CA GLN A 64 -8.37 -64.53 -6.56
C GLN A 64 -7.34 -63.92 -5.61
N LYS A 65 -7.82 -63.82 -4.36
CA LYS A 65 -7.18 -63.98 -3.02
C LYS A 65 -5.69 -63.65 -2.76
N LYS A 66 -5.37 -62.74 -1.85
CA LYS A 66 -4.99 -62.95 -0.42
C LYS A 66 -4.40 -61.71 0.25
N ASP A 67 -4.96 -61.44 1.38
CA ASP A 67 -4.45 -60.83 2.68
C ASP A 67 -3.48 -59.64 2.75
N ARG A 68 -4.06 -58.56 3.37
CA ARG A 68 -3.53 -57.56 4.36
C ARG A 68 -2.71 -56.35 3.87
N PRO A 69 -2.76 -55.17 4.57
CA PRO A 69 -3.80 -54.55 5.39
C PRO A 69 -4.22 -53.12 4.97
N LYS A 70 -5.27 -52.63 5.56
CA LYS A 70 -6.01 -51.37 5.40
C LYS A 70 -5.18 -50.11 5.20
N LYS A 71 -5.41 -49.41 4.07
CA LYS A 71 -5.20 -47.95 3.90
C LYS A 71 -6.51 -47.28 3.50
N LYS A 72 -6.72 -46.09 4.09
CA LYS A 72 -7.90 -45.23 3.99
C LYS A 72 -8.34 -44.93 2.55
N PRO A 73 -9.62 -44.63 2.29
CA PRO A 73 -10.17 -44.54 0.95
C PRO A 73 -9.73 -43.29 0.21
N ARG A 74 -9.17 -43.46 -0.98
CA ARG A 74 -8.99 -42.45 -2.01
C ARG A 74 -10.35 -42.01 -2.53
N ARG A 75 -10.63 -40.70 -2.53
CA ARG A 75 -11.77 -40.10 -3.21
C ARG A 75 -11.81 -40.52 -4.67
N LYS A 76 -12.95 -41.02 -5.11
CA LYS A 76 -13.26 -41.31 -6.51
C LYS A 76 -13.16 -40.01 -7.32
N ALA A 77 -12.43 -40.04 -8.43
CA ALA A 77 -12.43 -38.97 -9.42
C ALA A 77 -13.84 -38.78 -9.99
N GLN A 78 -14.38 -37.59 -9.87
CA GLN A 78 -15.61 -37.19 -10.56
C GLN A 78 -15.34 -37.12 -12.06
N LYS A 79 -16.18 -37.77 -12.86
CA LYS A 79 -16.21 -37.60 -14.31
C LYS A 79 -16.59 -36.17 -14.63
N VAL A 80 -15.68 -35.42 -15.23
CA VAL A 80 -15.93 -34.06 -15.73
C VAL A 80 -16.65 -34.17 -17.06
N ASN A 81 -17.80 -33.55 -17.18
CA ASN A 81 -18.58 -33.49 -18.42
C ASN A 81 -17.86 -32.53 -19.39
N ILE A 82 -17.62 -32.96 -20.62
CA ILE A 82 -16.87 -32.18 -21.62
C ILE A 82 -17.61 -30.89 -22.00
N GLU A 83 -18.95 -30.89 -21.91
CA GLU A 83 -19.76 -29.71 -22.19
C GLU A 83 -19.57 -28.57 -21.16
N GLU A 84 -19.38 -28.87 -19.87
CA GLU A 84 -19.14 -27.85 -18.84
C GLU A 84 -17.78 -27.17 -18.97
N VAL A 85 -16.76 -27.84 -19.50
CA VAL A 85 -15.41 -27.25 -19.69
C VAL A 85 -15.36 -26.33 -20.90
N VAL A 86 -16.30 -26.48 -21.86
CA VAL A 86 -16.34 -25.72 -23.11
C VAL A 86 -17.18 -24.43 -22.99
N LEU A 87 -18.14 -24.40 -22.07
CA LEU A 87 -19.04 -23.25 -21.89
C LEU A 87 -18.38 -22.04 -21.19
N HIS A 88 -17.18 -22.21 -20.62
CA HIS A 88 -16.47 -21.12 -19.93
C HIS A 88 -15.30 -20.50 -20.72
N SER A 89 -15.18 -20.76 -22.02
CA SER A 89 -14.09 -20.25 -22.86
C SER A 89 -14.52 -19.67 -24.20
N GLU A 90 -15.67 -19.02 -24.28
CA GLU A 90 -16.01 -18.26 -25.50
C GLU A 90 -15.50 -16.83 -25.40
N PRO A 91 -14.78 -16.32 -26.41
CA PRO A 91 -14.52 -14.90 -26.58
C PRO A 91 -15.75 -14.23 -27.20
N ASN A 92 -16.22 -13.14 -26.63
CA ASN A 92 -17.22 -12.25 -27.22
C ASN A 92 -16.75 -11.75 -28.59
N GLU A 93 -17.33 -12.28 -29.65
CA GLU A 93 -17.41 -11.66 -30.96
C GLU A 93 -18.89 -11.38 -31.23
N ASP A 94 -19.28 -10.12 -31.10
CA ASP A 94 -20.45 -9.57 -31.77
C ASP A 94 -20.12 -8.17 -32.31
N LEU A 95 -19.81 -8.15 -33.61
CA LEU A 95 -19.93 -6.99 -34.46
C LEU A 95 -20.37 -7.47 -35.81
N VAL A 96 -21.68 -7.39 -36.04
CA VAL A 96 -22.27 -7.49 -37.39
C VAL A 96 -22.67 -6.10 -37.82
N GLU A 97 -22.24 -5.77 -39.05
CA GLU A 97 -22.57 -4.58 -39.82
C GLU A 97 -24.07 -4.44 -40.04
N GLU A 98 -24.58 -3.21 -39.93
CA GLU A 98 -25.67 -2.76 -40.78
C GLU A 98 -25.46 -1.33 -41.29
N LYS A 99 -25.53 -1.21 -42.61
CA LYS A 99 -25.46 0.02 -43.39
C LYS A 99 -26.81 0.74 -43.36
N GLY A 100 -26.75 2.07 -43.23
CA GLY A 100 -27.54 2.94 -44.03
C GLY A 100 -28.66 3.75 -43.37
N LYS A 101 -28.45 5.00 -43.26
CA LYS A 101 -29.19 6.17 -43.79
C LYS A 101 -29.20 7.37 -42.85
N THR A 102 -28.68 8.44 -43.39
CA THR A 102 -28.77 9.84 -43.01
C THR A 102 -30.11 10.30 -42.45
N SER A 103 -30.08 11.03 -41.31
CA SER A 103 -30.82 12.32 -41.22
C SER A 103 -30.30 13.13 -40.01
N GLN A 104 -30.04 14.40 -40.29
CA GLN A 104 -29.66 15.45 -39.34
C GLN A 104 -30.74 15.69 -38.30
N LYS A 105 -30.31 15.87 -37.03
CA LYS A 105 -30.87 16.91 -36.14
C LYS A 105 -29.89 17.16 -35.00
N GLU A 106 -29.58 18.43 -34.86
CA GLU A 106 -28.94 19.07 -33.72
C GLU A 106 -29.73 18.79 -32.43
N ASP A 107 -29.05 18.58 -31.32
CA ASP A 107 -29.11 19.34 -30.09
C ASP A 107 -28.75 18.48 -28.86
N GLU A 108 -28.12 19.19 -27.94
CA GLU A 108 -27.89 18.88 -26.51
C GLU A 108 -26.72 18.00 -26.12
N LEU A 109 -25.62 18.75 -25.88
CA LEU A 109 -24.48 18.37 -25.02
C LEU A 109 -24.93 18.18 -23.59
N THR A 110 -25.05 16.96 -23.12
CA THR A 110 -25.01 16.64 -21.69
C THR A 110 -23.61 16.24 -21.30
N THR A 111 -22.92 17.15 -20.66
CA THR A 111 -21.61 16.97 -20.01
C THR A 111 -21.73 16.00 -18.85
N TYR A 112 -21.12 14.83 -18.99
CA TYR A 112 -20.71 14.04 -17.82
C TYR A 112 -19.34 14.53 -17.38
N GLY A 113 -19.32 15.26 -16.25
CA GLY A 113 -18.12 15.75 -15.62
C GLY A 113 -17.34 14.64 -14.94
N GLY A 114 -16.25 14.24 -15.54
CA GLY A 114 -15.14 13.58 -14.84
C GLY A 114 -14.30 14.66 -14.19
N SER A 115 -14.26 14.69 -12.87
CA SER A 115 -13.48 15.64 -12.08
C SER A 115 -11.99 15.30 -12.17
N SER A 116 -11.32 15.88 -13.16
CA SER A 116 -9.87 16.00 -13.13
C SER A 116 -9.54 17.21 -12.25
N HIS A 117 -8.92 16.97 -11.09
CA HIS A 117 -8.36 18.04 -10.26
C HIS A 117 -7.21 18.72 -11.02
N ILE A 118 -7.57 19.75 -11.79
CA ILE A 118 -6.62 20.76 -12.23
C ILE A 118 -6.44 21.70 -11.05
N VAL A 119 -5.28 21.64 -10.40
CA VAL A 119 -4.88 22.61 -9.39
C VAL A 119 -4.65 23.93 -10.11
N SER A 120 -5.65 24.82 -10.05
CA SER A 120 -5.54 26.18 -10.54
C SER A 120 -4.94 27.05 -9.44
N TYR A 121 -3.68 27.43 -9.59
CA TYR A 121 -3.06 28.46 -8.78
C TYR A 121 -3.55 29.83 -9.22
N LYS A 122 -4.21 30.58 -8.32
CA LYS A 122 -4.49 32.00 -8.48
C LYS A 122 -3.17 32.77 -8.40
N LYS A 123 -2.87 33.49 -9.45
CA LYS A 123 -1.79 34.44 -9.55
C LYS A 123 -2.15 35.66 -8.71
N GLU A 124 -1.43 35.92 -7.62
CA GLU A 124 -1.42 37.24 -6.96
C GLU A 124 -0.28 38.07 -7.56
N GLU A 125 -0.64 39.23 -8.05
CA GLU A 125 0.30 40.22 -8.62
C GLU A 125 1.16 40.87 -7.53
N PRO A 126 2.47 41.09 -7.76
CA PRO A 126 3.33 41.77 -6.80
C PRO A 126 3.16 43.27 -6.89
N LYS A 127 2.89 43.91 -5.78
CA LYS A 127 2.94 45.39 -5.63
C LYS A 127 4.40 45.85 -5.60
N GLU A 128 4.73 46.69 -6.58
CA GLU A 128 5.97 47.47 -6.63
C GLU A 128 6.20 48.30 -5.36
N LYS A 129 7.39 48.26 -4.80
CA LYS A 129 7.93 49.32 -3.94
C LYS A 129 9.31 49.75 -4.40
N LYS A 130 9.39 51.03 -4.65
CA LYS A 130 10.47 51.83 -5.18
C LYS A 130 11.75 51.76 -4.38
N GLU A 131 12.85 51.90 -5.14
CA GLU A 131 14.25 52.11 -4.76
C GLU A 131 14.46 53.34 -3.86
N GLN A 132 15.43 53.25 -2.95
CA GLN A 132 16.34 54.37 -2.67
C GLN A 132 17.78 53.88 -2.45
N LYS A 133 18.65 54.44 -3.27
CA LYS A 133 20.12 54.34 -3.26
C LYS A 133 20.70 55.17 -2.10
N ASN A 134 21.78 54.68 -1.55
CA ASN A 134 23.02 55.41 -1.16
C ASN A 134 23.87 54.44 -0.38
N GLY A 135 25.13 54.20 -0.59
CA GLY A 135 26.25 54.96 -1.15
C GLY A 135 27.44 54.78 -0.22
N LYS A 136 28.57 54.25 -0.76
CA LYS A 136 29.96 54.44 -0.34
C LYS A 136 30.53 53.76 0.92
N ASP A 137 31.42 52.89 0.71
CA ASP A 137 32.89 53.02 0.71
C ASP A 137 33.65 52.64 1.98
N GLN A 138 34.69 51.83 1.71
CA GLN A 138 36.05 51.85 2.26
C GLN A 138 36.49 50.80 3.31
N ARG A 139 37.23 49.84 2.78
CA ARG A 139 38.70 49.58 3.06
C ARG A 139 39.13 49.05 4.45
N GLN A 140 39.67 47.84 4.33
CA GLN A 140 41.01 47.43 4.84
C GLN A 140 41.27 47.29 6.34
N ARG A 141 41.62 46.14 6.82
CA ARG A 141 42.99 45.65 7.16
C ARG A 141 42.96 44.52 8.19
N ASN A 142 43.65 43.45 7.78
CA ASN A 142 44.50 42.56 8.57
C ASN A 142 44.56 42.76 10.11
N ASN A 143 44.39 41.69 10.88
CA ASN A 143 45.51 41.10 11.59
C ASN A 143 45.21 39.74 12.23
N LYS A 144 46.24 38.90 12.20
CA LYS A 144 46.42 37.63 12.90
C LYS A 144 46.25 37.78 14.41
N ASN A 145 45.68 36.82 15.10
CA ASN A 145 46.44 36.04 16.08
C ASN A 145 45.68 34.82 16.61
N GLN A 146 46.48 33.88 16.93
CA GLN A 146 46.28 32.52 17.37
C GLN A 146 45.56 32.39 18.73
N ASN A 147 44.97 31.22 18.86
CA ASN A 147 44.92 30.31 20.03
C ASN A 147 43.71 30.30 20.93
N GLN A 148 43.21 29.13 20.98
CA GLN A 148 42.83 28.23 22.09
C GLN A 148 41.40 27.72 22.07
N ASN A 149 41.36 26.44 21.71
CA ASN A 149 40.51 25.37 22.20
C ASN A 149 39.36 25.75 23.16
N GLN A 150 38.13 25.62 22.65
CA GLN A 150 37.08 24.97 23.40
C GLN A 150 36.12 24.28 22.42
N ARG A 151 36.09 22.95 22.50
CA ARG A 151 35.16 22.10 21.79
C ARG A 151 33.72 22.40 22.27
N LYS A 152 32.97 23.17 21.52
CA LYS A 152 31.52 23.12 21.52
C LYS A 152 31.11 22.38 20.24
N ARG A 153 30.60 21.18 20.41
CA ARG A 153 29.90 20.45 19.34
C ARG A 153 28.62 21.22 19.08
N ASN A 154 28.63 22.08 18.09
CA ASN A 154 27.43 22.53 17.42
C ASN A 154 27.12 21.46 16.37
N HIS A 155 25.99 20.79 16.52
CA HIS A 155 25.36 20.09 15.44
C HIS A 155 24.90 21.17 14.43
N GLU A 156 25.74 21.52 13.51
CA GLU A 156 25.33 22.14 12.27
C GLU A 156 24.73 21.02 11.41
N HIS A 157 23.46 21.14 11.11
CA HIS A 157 22.85 20.42 10.01
C HIS A 157 23.68 20.73 8.76
N ASP A 158 24.43 19.75 8.26
CA ASP A 158 24.99 19.78 6.92
C ASP A 158 23.81 19.85 5.93
N GLN A 159 23.43 21.07 5.57
CA GLN A 159 22.64 21.29 4.38
C GLN A 159 23.52 20.85 3.21
N LEU A 160 23.12 19.77 2.55
CA LEU A 160 23.68 19.36 1.27
C LEU A 160 23.77 20.60 0.37
N PRO A 161 24.87 20.77 -0.39
CA PRO A 161 25.05 21.95 -1.22
C PRO A 161 23.85 22.09 -2.16
N VAL A 162 23.17 23.24 -2.06
CA VAL A 162 22.08 23.60 -2.96
C VAL A 162 22.65 23.57 -4.38
N SER A 163 22.34 22.52 -5.10
CA SER A 163 22.71 22.39 -6.50
C SER A 163 21.99 23.51 -7.27
N ASN A 164 22.71 24.30 -8.07
CA ASN A 164 22.12 25.30 -8.98
C ASN A 164 21.32 24.67 -10.13
N LYS A 165 20.87 23.44 -9.98
CA LYS A 165 20.00 22.77 -10.94
C LYS A 165 18.56 23.13 -10.63
N PRO A 166 17.73 23.40 -11.65
CA PRO A 166 16.33 23.70 -11.46
C PRO A 166 15.62 22.51 -10.78
N THR A 167 14.73 22.82 -9.87
CA THR A 167 13.88 21.82 -9.23
C THR A 167 12.95 21.15 -10.25
N LEU A 168 12.39 19.99 -9.91
CA LEU A 168 11.42 19.32 -10.78
C LEU A 168 10.22 20.22 -11.08
N GLN A 169 9.74 20.99 -10.08
CA GLN A 169 8.61 21.90 -10.26
C GLN A 169 8.92 23.01 -11.26
N GLU A 170 10.07 23.67 -11.13
CA GLU A 170 10.51 24.72 -12.05
C GLU A 170 10.62 24.20 -13.49
N ARG A 171 11.13 22.96 -13.66
CA ARG A 171 11.20 22.34 -14.99
C ARG A 171 9.82 22.03 -15.57
N LEU A 172 8.87 21.55 -14.75
CA LEU A 172 7.51 21.28 -15.21
C LEU A 172 6.78 22.57 -15.59
N ASP A 173 6.96 23.64 -14.80
CA ASP A 173 6.35 24.95 -15.07
C ASP A 173 6.86 25.57 -16.39
N GLU A 174 8.12 25.32 -16.77
CA GLU A 174 8.68 25.72 -18.06
C GLU A 174 8.16 24.85 -19.21
N LEU A 175 7.95 23.56 -18.98
CA LEU A 175 7.59 22.58 -20.01
C LEU A 175 6.11 22.59 -20.37
N ILE A 176 5.22 22.70 -19.38
CA ILE A 176 3.76 22.62 -19.58
C ILE A 176 3.25 23.59 -20.67
N PRO A 177 3.68 24.87 -20.71
CA PRO A 177 3.25 25.81 -21.75
C PRO A 177 3.75 25.45 -23.15
N GLN A 178 4.83 24.65 -23.26
CA GLN A 178 5.49 24.31 -24.53
C GLN A 178 4.99 23.01 -25.15
N LEU A 179 4.21 22.20 -24.39
CA LEU A 179 3.89 20.83 -24.77
C LEU A 179 2.82 20.71 -25.87
N GLY A 180 2.02 21.75 -26.12
CA GLY A 180 0.97 21.70 -27.12
C GLY A 180 0.01 20.53 -26.90
N PRO A 181 -0.08 19.54 -27.82
CA PRO A 181 -1.01 18.41 -27.70
C PRO A 181 -0.53 17.29 -26.75
N TYR A 182 0.62 17.42 -26.13
CA TYR A 182 1.15 16.42 -25.19
C TYR A 182 0.65 16.71 -23.76
N LEU A 183 0.48 15.63 -23.00
CA LEU A 183 0.01 15.69 -21.62
C LEU A 183 1.15 15.31 -20.69
N VAL A 184 1.20 15.92 -19.51
CA VAL A 184 2.03 15.47 -18.40
C VAL A 184 1.15 14.66 -17.47
N ASN A 185 1.61 13.48 -17.08
CA ASN A 185 0.90 12.65 -16.11
C ASN A 185 1.88 11.94 -15.18
N GLU A 186 1.37 11.51 -14.04
CA GLU A 186 2.10 10.83 -12.99
C GLU A 186 1.47 9.46 -12.72
N GLY A 187 2.31 8.48 -12.37
CA GLY A 187 1.82 7.18 -11.93
C GLY A 187 2.91 6.36 -11.25
N THR A 188 2.49 5.32 -10.55
CA THR A 188 3.38 4.38 -9.87
C THR A 188 3.72 3.22 -10.80
N LEU A 189 5.00 2.95 -11.01
CA LEU A 189 5.46 1.94 -11.94
C LEU A 189 5.25 0.52 -11.39
N GLU A 190 4.48 -0.26 -12.13
CA GLU A 190 4.41 -1.70 -12.00
C GLU A 190 5.12 -2.36 -13.18
N ILE A 191 6.12 -3.22 -12.89
CA ILE A 191 6.91 -3.93 -13.90
C ILE A 191 6.35 -5.34 -14.04
N LEU A 192 5.98 -5.71 -15.26
CA LEU A 192 5.48 -7.04 -15.56
C LEU A 192 6.62 -8.03 -15.87
N PRO A 193 6.37 -9.36 -15.75
CA PRO A 193 7.40 -10.38 -15.98
C PRO A 193 8.09 -10.30 -17.34
N ASP A 194 7.41 -9.76 -18.34
CA ASP A 194 7.94 -9.57 -19.70
C ASP A 194 8.92 -8.39 -19.82
N GLY A 195 9.14 -7.65 -18.71
CA GLY A 195 10.12 -6.57 -18.61
C GLY A 195 9.66 -5.20 -19.10
N TYR A 196 8.40 -5.05 -19.53
CA TYR A 196 7.76 -3.75 -19.70
C TYR A 196 6.95 -3.39 -18.46
N GLY A 197 6.45 -2.15 -18.36
CA GLY A 197 5.69 -1.73 -17.20
C GLY A 197 4.50 -0.85 -17.55
N PHE A 198 3.68 -0.59 -16.52
CA PHE A 198 2.63 0.40 -16.55
C PHE A 198 2.78 1.37 -15.39
N LEU A 199 2.53 2.64 -15.63
CA LEU A 199 2.30 3.60 -14.55
C LEU A 199 0.84 3.47 -14.14
N ARG A 200 0.62 2.98 -12.92
CA ARG A 200 -0.69 2.79 -12.33
C ARG A 200 -1.17 4.06 -11.65
N SER A 201 -2.45 4.34 -11.83
CA SER A 201 -3.08 5.52 -11.25
C SER A 201 -3.52 5.29 -9.80
N VAL A 202 -3.29 6.28 -8.93
CA VAL A 202 -3.80 6.33 -7.55
C VAL A 202 -5.32 6.27 -7.53
N ASN A 203 -5.98 6.96 -8.48
CA ASN A 203 -7.45 7.03 -8.57
C ASN A 203 -8.14 5.66 -8.69
N TYR A 204 -7.42 4.67 -9.18
CA TYR A 204 -7.88 3.28 -9.28
C TYR A 204 -7.22 2.35 -8.25
N SER A 205 -6.65 2.92 -7.18
CA SER A 205 -5.91 2.15 -6.16
C SER A 205 -4.88 1.21 -6.80
N TYR A 206 -4.16 1.71 -7.80
CA TYR A 206 -3.12 0.99 -8.59
C TYR A 206 -3.58 -0.24 -9.35
N LYS A 207 -4.87 -0.50 -9.44
CA LYS A 207 -5.43 -1.58 -10.27
C LYS A 207 -5.29 -1.24 -11.76
N ALA A 208 -5.31 -2.28 -12.59
CA ALA A 208 -5.34 -2.11 -14.03
C ALA A 208 -6.55 -1.26 -14.45
N SER A 209 -6.30 -0.19 -15.19
CA SER A 209 -7.29 0.82 -15.53
C SER A 209 -7.10 1.34 -16.97
N PRO A 210 -8.10 2.04 -17.52
CA PRO A 210 -7.94 2.72 -18.80
C PRO A 210 -6.89 3.83 -18.80
N ASP A 211 -6.58 4.38 -17.61
CA ASP A 211 -5.60 5.46 -17.41
C ASP A 211 -4.16 4.97 -17.32
N ASP A 212 -3.94 3.66 -17.43
CA ASP A 212 -2.60 3.07 -17.38
C ASP A 212 -1.72 3.57 -18.51
N ILE A 213 -0.48 3.91 -18.18
CA ILE A 213 0.49 4.44 -19.12
C ILE A 213 1.58 3.40 -19.36
N TYR A 214 1.71 2.93 -20.59
CA TYR A 214 2.74 1.97 -20.98
C TYR A 214 4.14 2.55 -20.88
N VAL A 215 5.05 1.81 -20.26
CA VAL A 215 6.49 2.11 -20.15
C VAL A 215 7.29 1.01 -20.82
N SER A 216 8.12 1.39 -21.79
CA SER A 216 8.92 0.44 -22.53
C SER A 216 10.11 -0.12 -21.71
N PRO A 217 10.58 -1.36 -22.00
CA PRO A 217 11.76 -1.92 -21.34
C PRO A 217 13.03 -1.06 -21.52
N SER A 218 13.14 -0.35 -22.64
CA SER A 218 14.25 0.56 -22.92
C SER A 218 14.25 1.78 -21.98
N GLN A 219 13.07 2.34 -21.68
CA GLN A 219 12.94 3.44 -20.71
C GLN A 219 13.23 2.98 -19.29
N ILE A 220 12.71 1.82 -18.88
CA ILE A 220 13.01 1.22 -17.57
C ILE A 220 14.51 1.07 -17.36
N LYS A 221 15.21 0.50 -18.35
CA LYS A 221 16.68 0.33 -18.31
C LYS A 221 17.43 1.66 -18.34
N ARG A 222 17.04 2.60 -19.22
CA ARG A 222 17.72 3.87 -19.40
C ARG A 222 17.69 4.73 -18.14
N PHE A 223 16.54 4.81 -17.47
CA PHE A 223 16.34 5.61 -16.26
C PHE A 223 16.50 4.80 -14.97
N ARG A 224 16.94 3.53 -15.07
CA ARG A 224 17.10 2.61 -13.92
C ARG A 224 15.87 2.56 -13.02
N LEU A 225 14.69 2.59 -13.65
CA LEU A 225 13.43 2.54 -12.93
C LEU A 225 13.25 1.19 -12.24
N ARG A 226 12.66 1.22 -11.04
CA ARG A 226 12.38 0.04 -10.23
C ARG A 226 10.88 -0.07 -9.95
N GLN A 227 10.44 -1.26 -9.59
CA GLN A 227 9.08 -1.50 -9.11
C GLN A 227 8.72 -0.50 -8.00
N GLY A 228 7.57 0.17 -8.13
CA GLY A 228 7.09 1.16 -7.15
C GLY A 228 7.58 2.59 -7.37
N ASP A 229 8.45 2.87 -8.35
CA ASP A 229 8.85 4.25 -8.65
C ASP A 229 7.64 5.09 -9.07
N CYS A 230 7.51 6.27 -8.48
CA CYS A 230 6.56 7.29 -8.90
C CYS A 230 7.18 8.10 -10.04
N VAL A 231 6.65 7.96 -11.25
CA VAL A 231 7.20 8.55 -12.47
C VAL A 231 6.28 9.62 -13.00
N ILE A 232 6.83 10.82 -13.17
CA ILE A 232 6.17 11.94 -13.85
C ILE A 232 6.77 12.06 -15.24
N GLY A 233 5.93 12.16 -16.26
CA GLY A 233 6.44 12.29 -17.61
C GLY A 233 5.44 12.75 -18.65
N ILE A 234 5.96 13.03 -19.83
CA ILE A 234 5.16 13.39 -20.98
C ILE A 234 4.61 12.12 -21.61
N ILE A 235 3.31 12.11 -21.83
CA ILE A 235 2.59 10.99 -22.43
C ILE A 235 1.98 11.37 -23.76
N ARG A 236 1.71 10.37 -24.60
CA ARG A 236 0.93 10.51 -25.83
C ARG A 236 -0.31 9.62 -25.80
N PRO A 237 -1.38 10.01 -26.50
CA PRO A 237 -2.54 9.16 -26.66
C PRO A 237 -2.21 7.88 -27.44
N PRO A 238 -3.03 6.83 -27.27
CA PRO A 238 -2.87 5.58 -28.01
C PRO A 238 -3.05 5.82 -29.52
N LYS A 239 -2.20 5.17 -30.33
CA LYS A 239 -2.35 5.12 -31.78
C LYS A 239 -3.40 4.08 -32.18
N VAL A 240 -3.81 4.09 -33.45
CA VAL A 240 -4.70 3.06 -33.98
C VAL A 240 -4.13 1.66 -33.72
N GLY A 241 -4.86 0.84 -32.96
CA GLY A 241 -4.43 -0.50 -32.55
C GLY A 241 -3.73 -0.58 -31.18
N GLU A 242 -3.41 0.53 -30.53
CA GLU A 242 -2.91 0.58 -29.15
C GLU A 242 -4.07 0.80 -28.15
N ARG A 243 -4.00 0.19 -26.97
CA ARG A 243 -5.04 0.31 -25.93
C ARG A 243 -4.71 1.38 -24.90
N TYR A 244 -3.42 1.65 -24.65
CA TYR A 244 -2.94 2.44 -23.52
C TYR A 244 -2.21 3.69 -24.01
N PHE A 245 -2.21 4.72 -23.16
CA PHE A 245 -1.28 5.84 -23.30
C PHE A 245 0.15 5.32 -23.26
N ALA A 246 1.08 6.04 -23.85
CA ALA A 246 2.48 5.65 -23.83
C ALA A 246 3.36 6.79 -23.31
N LEU A 247 4.26 6.46 -22.38
CA LEU A 247 5.26 7.38 -21.86
C LEU A 247 6.25 7.73 -22.97
N LEU A 248 6.41 9.02 -23.26
CA LEU A 248 7.36 9.53 -24.24
C LEU A 248 8.68 9.92 -23.58
N ARG A 249 8.61 10.70 -22.50
CA ARG A 249 9.76 11.22 -21.79
C ARG A 249 9.53 11.25 -20.30
N VAL A 250 10.52 10.84 -19.53
CA VAL A 250 10.53 10.91 -18.07
C VAL A 250 11.06 12.29 -17.67
N GLU A 251 10.27 13.02 -16.90
CA GLU A 251 10.62 14.35 -16.37
C GLU A 251 11.05 14.27 -14.90
N GLY A 252 10.45 13.37 -14.15
CA GLY A 252 10.75 13.17 -12.74
C GLY A 252 10.56 11.72 -12.30
N VAL A 253 11.30 11.34 -11.25
CA VAL A 253 11.17 10.06 -10.56
C VAL A 253 11.19 10.33 -9.06
N ASN A 254 10.15 9.89 -8.35
CA ASN A 254 10.01 10.08 -6.90
C ASN A 254 10.22 11.54 -6.45
N GLY A 255 9.69 12.50 -7.20
CA GLY A 255 9.83 13.93 -6.91
C GLY A 255 11.22 14.54 -7.21
N ARG A 256 12.13 13.78 -7.82
CA ARG A 256 13.49 14.24 -8.20
C ARG A 256 13.70 14.18 -9.70
N ILE A 257 14.68 14.92 -10.19
CA ILE A 257 15.09 14.89 -11.60
C ILE A 257 15.76 13.52 -11.89
N PRO A 258 15.53 12.90 -13.06
CA PRO A 258 16.06 11.57 -13.37
C PRO A 258 17.58 11.44 -13.22
N THR A 259 18.36 12.52 -13.49
CA THR A 259 19.82 12.52 -13.33
C THR A 259 20.28 12.36 -11.88
N ASP A 260 19.44 12.77 -10.91
CA ASP A 260 19.77 12.68 -9.50
C ASP A 260 19.50 11.27 -8.93
N MET A 261 18.79 10.44 -9.72
CA MET A 261 18.47 9.05 -9.38
C MET A 261 19.54 8.03 -9.76
N ASP A 262 20.58 8.46 -10.49
CA ASP A 262 21.64 7.54 -10.96
C ASP A 262 22.39 6.83 -9.83
N ASN A 263 22.56 7.51 -8.69
CA ASN A 263 23.31 7.02 -7.52
C ASN A 263 22.45 6.71 -6.30
N ARG A 264 21.13 6.52 -6.47
CA ARG A 264 20.26 6.17 -5.34
C ARG A 264 20.64 4.81 -4.76
N GLY A 265 20.71 4.72 -3.44
CA GLY A 265 20.94 3.48 -2.71
C GLY A 265 19.82 2.47 -2.92
N ILE A 266 20.02 1.27 -2.42
CA ILE A 266 19.00 0.25 -2.29
C ILE A 266 18.49 0.29 -0.84
N PHE A 267 17.17 0.33 -0.64
CA PHE A 267 16.55 0.45 0.68
C PHE A 267 17.07 -0.58 1.68
N ASP A 268 17.26 -1.82 1.24
CA ASP A 268 17.68 -2.91 2.12
C ASP A 268 19.16 -2.81 2.54
N ASP A 269 19.98 -2.09 1.78
CA ASP A 269 21.41 -1.87 2.06
C ASP A 269 21.66 -0.62 2.91
N MET A 270 20.63 0.23 3.12
CA MET A 270 20.76 1.45 3.91
C MET A 270 20.82 1.16 5.41
N LEU A 271 21.65 1.93 6.15
CA LEU A 271 21.88 1.72 7.57
C LEU A 271 20.69 2.18 8.42
N PRO A 272 19.98 1.26 9.13
CA PRO A 272 18.85 1.62 9.97
C PRO A 272 19.33 2.15 11.31
N ILE A 273 18.74 3.25 11.77
CA ILE A 273 18.94 3.82 13.10
C ILE A 273 17.62 3.84 13.89
N HIS A 274 17.73 4.07 15.21
CA HIS A 274 16.54 4.28 16.02
C HIS A 274 15.86 5.60 15.64
N PRO A 275 14.51 5.67 15.72
CA PRO A 275 13.80 6.92 15.59
C PRO A 275 14.30 7.95 16.62
N ASP A 276 14.82 9.08 16.15
CA ASP A 276 15.35 10.19 16.93
C ASP A 276 14.63 11.52 16.63
N ASN A 277 13.90 11.56 15.52
CA ASN A 277 13.06 12.67 15.14
C ASN A 277 11.58 12.26 15.26
N ARG A 278 10.77 13.06 15.96
CA ARG A 278 9.34 12.77 16.11
C ARG A 278 8.49 13.51 15.10
N TYR A 279 7.38 12.91 14.73
CA TYR A 279 6.26 13.63 14.16
C TYR A 279 5.54 14.38 15.28
N LYS A 280 5.46 15.71 15.18
CA LYS A 280 4.65 16.49 16.09
C LYS A 280 3.18 16.35 15.69
N LEU A 281 2.38 15.73 16.56
CA LEU A 281 0.97 15.47 16.28
C LEU A 281 0.04 16.55 16.86
N GLU A 282 0.50 17.34 17.80
CA GLU A 282 -0.25 18.44 18.34
C GLU A 282 -0.37 19.57 17.30
N TYR A 283 -1.59 19.86 16.83
CA TYR A 283 -1.85 20.91 15.84
C TYR A 283 -3.03 21.83 16.18
N SER A 284 -3.85 21.46 17.16
CA SER A 284 -5.01 22.23 17.60
C SER A 284 -5.28 22.01 19.08
N ALA A 285 -5.68 23.07 19.78
CA ALA A 285 -6.07 23.01 21.19
C ALA A 285 -7.28 22.09 21.44
N SER A 286 -8.20 22.00 20.47
CA SER A 286 -9.44 21.22 20.56
C SER A 286 -9.30 19.77 20.14
N GLU A 287 -8.17 19.36 19.50
CA GLU A 287 -7.97 17.99 19.06
C GLU A 287 -7.18 17.20 20.12
N TYR A 288 -7.91 16.67 21.09
CA TYR A 288 -7.31 15.99 22.24
C TYR A 288 -6.68 14.65 21.88
N THR A 289 -7.15 13.96 20.84
CA THR A 289 -6.62 12.66 20.43
C THR A 289 -5.15 12.73 20.12
N THR A 290 -4.76 13.66 19.25
CA THR A 290 -3.36 13.83 18.83
C THR A 290 -2.50 14.38 19.95
N ARG A 291 -3.07 15.21 20.85
CA ARG A 291 -2.38 15.69 22.05
C ARG A 291 -2.03 14.56 23.01
N PHE A 292 -2.96 13.61 23.27
CA PHE A 292 -2.69 12.43 24.08
C PHE A 292 -1.64 11.52 23.46
N ILE A 293 -1.75 11.25 22.13
CA ILE A 293 -0.78 10.41 21.45
C ILE A 293 0.62 11.02 21.52
N ASP A 294 0.75 12.31 21.29
CA ASP A 294 2.02 13.04 21.28
C ASP A 294 2.74 12.99 22.65
N MET A 295 1.98 12.87 23.75
CA MET A 295 2.51 12.74 25.12
C MET A 295 2.77 11.28 25.50
N PHE A 296 1.80 10.37 25.33
CA PHE A 296 1.83 9.02 25.88
C PHE A 296 2.40 7.97 24.93
N ALA A 297 2.32 8.22 23.65
CA ALA A 297 2.80 7.30 22.61
C ALA A 297 3.39 8.10 21.44
N PRO A 298 4.49 8.87 21.67
CA PRO A 298 5.08 9.70 20.64
C PRO A 298 5.53 8.89 19.43
N VAL A 299 5.21 9.40 18.23
CA VAL A 299 5.51 8.75 16.96
C VAL A 299 6.82 9.30 16.42
N GLY A 300 7.82 8.45 16.30
CA GLY A 300 9.11 8.80 15.66
C GLY A 300 9.13 8.48 14.17
N LYS A 301 9.91 9.25 13.39
CA LYS A 301 10.22 8.93 11.99
C LYS A 301 10.97 7.60 11.94
N GLY A 302 10.42 6.60 11.23
CA GLY A 302 10.94 5.22 11.23
C GLY A 302 10.29 4.28 12.26
N GLN A 303 9.22 4.71 12.93
CA GLN A 303 8.51 3.93 13.95
C GLN A 303 7.71 2.77 13.34
N ARG A 304 7.65 1.64 14.06
CA ARG A 304 6.75 0.50 13.78
C ARG A 304 5.69 0.45 14.85
N GLN A 305 4.54 1.06 14.59
CA GLN A 305 3.46 1.15 15.57
C GLN A 305 2.36 0.16 15.29
N LEU A 306 1.87 -0.49 16.35
CA LEU A 306 0.60 -1.19 16.37
C LEU A 306 -0.45 -0.37 17.13
N ILE A 307 -1.56 -0.09 16.47
CA ILE A 307 -2.78 0.44 17.08
C ILE A 307 -3.69 -0.76 17.35
N VAL A 308 -3.66 -1.22 18.59
CA VAL A 308 -4.40 -2.42 19.02
C VAL A 308 -5.84 -2.02 19.29
N ALA A 309 -6.76 -2.51 18.49
CA ALA A 309 -8.15 -2.05 18.51
C ALA A 309 -9.14 -3.20 18.64
N GLN A 310 -10.02 -3.09 19.62
CA GLN A 310 -11.25 -3.86 19.68
C GLN A 310 -12.29 -3.26 18.70
N PRO A 311 -13.28 -4.03 18.24
CA PRO A 311 -14.34 -3.49 17.39
C PRO A 311 -15.07 -2.29 18.05
N LYS A 312 -15.32 -1.22 17.27
CA LYS A 312 -16.06 0.00 17.69
C LYS A 312 -15.33 0.88 18.71
N THR A 313 -14.00 0.92 18.68
CA THR A 313 -13.19 1.78 19.57
C THR A 313 -12.67 3.05 18.90
N GLY A 314 -13.09 3.35 17.66
CA GLY A 314 -12.74 4.58 16.96
C GLY A 314 -11.37 4.55 16.26
N LYS A 315 -10.88 3.36 15.84
CA LYS A 315 -9.61 3.20 15.12
C LYS A 315 -9.46 4.14 13.93
N THR A 316 -10.46 4.19 13.05
CA THR A 316 -10.46 5.00 11.82
C THR A 316 -10.37 6.50 12.12
N THR A 317 -11.07 6.97 13.16
CA THR A 317 -11.00 8.37 13.61
C THR A 317 -9.58 8.73 14.10
N ILE A 318 -8.92 7.84 14.83
CA ILE A 318 -7.55 8.05 15.33
C ILE A 318 -6.58 8.14 14.15
N LEU A 319 -6.65 7.23 13.18
CA LEU A 319 -5.81 7.27 11.97
C LEU A 319 -6.00 8.56 11.19
N ARG A 320 -7.25 8.98 10.99
CA ARG A 320 -7.59 10.25 10.34
C ARG A 320 -6.98 11.44 11.06
N ASN A 321 -7.09 11.50 12.39
CA ASN A 321 -6.56 12.61 13.18
C ASN A 321 -5.03 12.65 13.13
N ILE A 322 -4.36 11.50 13.15
CA ILE A 322 -2.90 11.40 12.95
C ILE A 322 -2.51 11.88 11.55
N ALA A 323 -3.22 11.43 10.50
CA ALA A 323 -2.96 11.86 9.13
C ALA A 323 -3.05 13.38 8.97
N ASN A 324 -4.13 13.98 9.47
CA ASN A 324 -4.33 15.43 9.43
C ASN A 324 -3.29 16.21 10.25
N ALA A 325 -2.87 15.67 11.39
CA ALA A 325 -1.82 16.27 12.21
C ALA A 325 -0.46 16.27 11.47
N VAL A 326 -0.10 15.15 10.84
CA VAL A 326 1.16 15.04 10.09
C VAL A 326 1.10 15.90 8.82
N SER A 327 0.00 15.87 8.08
CA SER A 327 -0.18 16.72 6.89
C SER A 327 -0.02 18.21 7.20
N LYS A 328 -0.51 18.66 8.36
CA LYS A 328 -0.45 20.06 8.77
C LYS A 328 0.92 20.48 9.31
N ASN A 329 1.53 19.62 10.14
CA ASN A 329 2.77 19.96 10.84
C ASN A 329 4.03 19.54 10.05
N HIS A 330 3.90 18.55 9.13
CA HIS A 330 4.98 17.96 8.36
C HIS A 330 4.60 17.83 6.88
N PRO A 331 4.40 18.98 6.18
CA PRO A 331 3.98 18.97 4.76
C PRO A 331 5.03 18.33 3.84
N GLU A 332 6.27 18.18 4.31
CA GLU A 332 7.34 17.47 3.61
C GLU A 332 7.14 15.96 3.58
N ALA A 333 6.40 15.40 4.53
CA ALA A 333 6.18 13.96 4.65
C ALA A 333 5.19 13.45 3.60
N LYS A 334 5.47 12.28 3.04
CA LYS A 334 4.56 11.57 2.13
C LYS A 334 3.68 10.63 2.92
N ILE A 335 2.39 10.90 2.95
CA ILE A 335 1.40 10.14 3.72
C ILE A 335 0.67 9.20 2.77
N LEU A 336 0.75 7.89 3.04
CA LEU A 336 0.08 6.82 2.30
C LEU A 336 -0.93 6.13 3.23
N ILE A 337 -2.21 6.24 2.93
CA ILE A 337 -3.28 5.57 3.69
C ILE A 337 -3.73 4.35 2.91
N VAL A 338 -3.59 3.19 3.52
CA VAL A 338 -3.86 1.88 2.89
C VAL A 338 -5.01 1.20 3.63
N LEU A 339 -6.15 1.12 2.99
CA LEU A 339 -7.35 0.52 3.55
C LEU A 339 -7.56 -0.87 2.90
N VAL A 340 -7.44 -1.93 3.71
CA VAL A 340 -7.50 -3.32 3.25
C VAL A 340 -8.71 -4.01 3.83
N ASP A 341 -9.59 -4.54 2.97
CA ASP A 341 -10.84 -5.23 3.35
C ASP A 341 -11.73 -4.34 4.23
N GLU A 342 -11.74 -3.02 3.96
CA GLU A 342 -12.52 -2.04 4.70
C GLU A 342 -13.79 -1.67 3.92
N ARG A 343 -14.71 -0.95 4.55
CA ARG A 343 -16.01 -0.61 3.96
C ARG A 343 -15.89 0.57 3.00
N PRO A 344 -16.63 0.57 1.86
CA PRO A 344 -16.60 1.67 0.89
C PRO A 344 -16.93 3.04 1.51
N GLU A 345 -17.86 3.08 2.47
CA GLU A 345 -18.21 4.32 3.17
C GLU A 345 -17.07 4.88 4.03
N GLU A 346 -16.26 4.00 4.67
CA GLU A 346 -15.09 4.40 5.45
C GLU A 346 -13.95 4.89 4.53
N VAL A 347 -13.81 4.31 3.34
CA VAL A 347 -12.89 4.78 2.30
C VAL A 347 -13.25 6.20 1.86
N THR A 348 -14.51 6.41 1.48
CA THR A 348 -15.00 7.74 1.05
C THR A 348 -14.87 8.79 2.16
N GLU A 349 -15.11 8.42 3.42
CA GLU A 349 -14.92 9.31 4.56
C GLU A 349 -13.44 9.73 4.67
N MET A 350 -12.51 8.77 4.55
CA MET A 350 -11.07 9.04 4.63
C MET A 350 -10.61 9.97 3.50
N GLU A 351 -11.00 9.68 2.25
CA GLU A 351 -10.68 10.51 1.08
C GLU A 351 -11.17 11.96 1.20
N ARG A 352 -12.34 12.16 1.82
CA ARG A 352 -12.94 13.50 1.97
C ARG A 352 -12.40 14.30 3.17
N THR A 353 -11.89 13.61 4.18
CA THR A 353 -11.56 14.25 5.47
C THR A 353 -10.08 14.39 5.72
N VAL A 354 -9.24 13.74 4.91
CA VAL A 354 -7.78 13.84 5.02
C VAL A 354 -7.24 14.64 3.83
N GLU A 355 -6.53 15.71 4.13
CA GLU A 355 -5.87 16.54 3.12
C GLU A 355 -4.37 16.18 3.04
N GLY A 356 -3.80 16.22 1.83
CA GLY A 356 -2.36 16.01 1.62
C GLY A 356 -1.88 14.58 1.79
N ALA A 357 -2.79 13.60 1.83
CA ALA A 357 -2.47 12.18 1.87
C ALA A 357 -2.96 11.46 0.60
N GLU A 358 -2.25 10.44 0.22
CA GLU A 358 -2.67 9.51 -0.82
C GLU A 358 -3.47 8.37 -0.17
N VAL A 359 -4.75 8.27 -0.51
CA VAL A 359 -5.65 7.23 0.01
C VAL A 359 -5.86 6.18 -1.06
N VAL A 360 -5.56 4.92 -0.73
CA VAL A 360 -5.76 3.78 -1.62
C VAL A 360 -6.47 2.66 -0.86
N ALA A 361 -7.40 2.01 -1.53
CA ALA A 361 -8.25 1.03 -0.88
C ALA A 361 -8.51 -0.21 -1.73
N SER A 362 -8.71 -1.32 -1.01
CA SER A 362 -9.30 -2.53 -1.55
C SER A 362 -10.41 -2.95 -0.59
N THR A 363 -11.65 -2.82 -1.03
CA THR A 363 -12.85 -2.97 -0.21
C THR A 363 -13.22 -4.43 0.02
N PHE A 364 -14.08 -4.71 1.01
CA PHE A 364 -14.40 -6.06 1.47
C PHE A 364 -15.07 -6.96 0.40
N ASP A 365 -15.61 -6.39 -0.66
CA ASP A 365 -16.22 -7.08 -1.81
C ASP A 365 -15.19 -7.55 -2.85
N GLU A 366 -13.91 -7.17 -2.68
CA GLU A 366 -12.85 -7.56 -3.59
C GLU A 366 -12.20 -8.90 -3.21
N LYS A 367 -11.48 -9.47 -4.17
CA LYS A 367 -10.76 -10.72 -3.98
C LYS A 367 -9.52 -10.52 -3.11
N PRO A 368 -9.12 -11.54 -2.32
CA PRO A 368 -7.91 -11.46 -1.48
C PRO A 368 -6.62 -11.12 -2.25
N GLU A 369 -6.51 -11.54 -3.53
CA GLU A 369 -5.38 -11.22 -4.37
C GLU A 369 -5.25 -9.70 -4.62
N ASN A 370 -6.37 -8.97 -4.69
CA ASN A 370 -6.36 -7.52 -4.85
C ASN A 370 -5.84 -6.81 -3.60
N HIS A 371 -6.20 -7.31 -2.41
CA HIS A 371 -5.69 -6.79 -1.15
C HIS A 371 -4.16 -6.92 -1.06
N ILE A 372 -3.64 -8.07 -1.49
CA ILE A 372 -2.21 -8.36 -1.53
C ILE A 372 -1.51 -7.45 -2.55
N GLY A 373 -2.01 -7.39 -3.78
CA GLY A 373 -1.41 -6.59 -4.85
C GLY A 373 -1.36 -5.10 -4.50
N LEU A 374 -2.43 -4.56 -3.88
CA LEU A 374 -2.44 -3.19 -3.38
C LEU A 374 -1.34 -2.95 -2.34
N ALA A 375 -1.23 -3.83 -1.35
CA ALA A 375 -0.21 -3.70 -0.32
C ALA A 375 1.21 -3.78 -0.91
N GLU A 376 1.49 -4.75 -1.79
CA GLU A 376 2.80 -4.93 -2.40
C GLU A 376 3.26 -3.68 -3.17
N ILE A 377 2.39 -3.10 -4.01
CA ILE A 377 2.75 -1.91 -4.78
C ILE A 377 2.99 -0.68 -3.89
N VAL A 378 2.18 -0.50 -2.83
CA VAL A 378 2.35 0.62 -1.88
C VAL A 378 3.63 0.48 -1.07
N PHE A 379 3.95 -0.70 -0.56
CA PHE A 379 5.19 -0.92 0.19
C PHE A 379 6.43 -0.74 -0.69
N GLU A 380 6.41 -1.17 -1.95
CA GLU A 380 7.50 -0.91 -2.88
C GLU A 380 7.60 0.59 -3.22
N LYS A 381 6.47 1.29 -3.45
CA LYS A 381 6.45 2.75 -3.61
C LYS A 381 7.07 3.47 -2.42
N ALA A 382 6.68 3.09 -1.20
CA ALA A 382 7.22 3.68 0.01
C ALA A 382 8.74 3.52 0.12
N LYS A 383 9.28 2.33 -0.18
CA LYS A 383 10.73 2.10 -0.21
C LYS A 383 11.43 2.99 -1.26
N ARG A 384 10.84 3.13 -2.47
CA ARG A 384 11.41 3.97 -3.53
C ARG A 384 11.45 5.45 -3.15
N LEU A 385 10.40 5.94 -2.47
CA LEU A 385 10.36 7.30 -1.96
C LEU A 385 11.45 7.53 -0.88
N VAL A 386 11.63 6.58 0.03
CA VAL A 386 12.68 6.65 1.07
C VAL A 386 14.08 6.61 0.45
N GLU A 387 14.33 5.78 -0.57
CA GLU A 387 15.59 5.77 -1.34
C GLU A 387 15.89 7.13 -1.98
N SER A 388 14.84 7.91 -2.23
CA SER A 388 14.95 9.27 -2.76
C SER A 388 15.05 10.34 -1.66
N GLY A 389 15.15 9.93 -0.38
CA GLY A 389 15.35 10.82 0.77
C GLY A 389 14.07 11.46 1.32
N HIS A 390 12.90 10.89 1.03
CA HIS A 390 11.64 11.35 1.60
C HIS A 390 11.32 10.64 2.92
N ASP A 391 10.65 11.37 3.82
CA ASP A 391 10.00 10.78 4.98
C ASP A 391 8.61 10.28 4.56
N VAL A 392 8.38 8.98 4.75
CA VAL A 392 7.14 8.32 4.36
C VAL A 392 6.41 7.79 5.58
N LEU A 393 5.12 8.10 5.68
CA LEU A 393 4.21 7.59 6.70
C LEU A 393 3.15 6.70 6.04
N ILE A 394 3.15 5.41 6.37
CA ILE A 394 2.07 4.49 6.00
C ILE A 394 1.11 4.35 7.17
N LEU A 395 -0.18 4.61 6.92
CA LEU A 395 -1.29 4.30 7.81
C LEU A 395 -2.05 3.10 7.23
N LEU A 396 -1.91 1.94 7.85
CA LEU A 396 -2.46 0.67 7.36
C LEU A 396 -3.66 0.23 8.18
N ASP A 397 -4.83 0.22 7.61
CA ASP A 397 -6.07 -0.30 8.23
C ASP A 397 -6.64 -1.47 7.41
N SER A 398 -6.42 -2.74 7.75
CA SER A 398 -5.72 -3.23 8.91
C SER A 398 -4.70 -4.32 8.54
N ILE A 399 -3.65 -4.44 9.33
CA ILE A 399 -2.65 -5.51 9.16
C ILE A 399 -3.25 -6.90 9.40
N THR A 400 -4.23 -7.01 10.29
CA THR A 400 -4.94 -8.27 10.56
C THR A 400 -5.66 -8.77 9.32
N ARG A 401 -6.35 -7.88 8.60
CA ARG A 401 -7.08 -8.23 7.38
C ARG A 401 -6.13 -8.52 6.22
N LEU A 402 -5.04 -7.78 6.11
CA LEU A 402 -3.98 -8.06 5.14
C LEU A 402 -3.38 -9.45 5.36
N ALA A 403 -3.05 -9.79 6.61
CA ALA A 403 -2.53 -11.11 6.97
C ALA A 403 -3.55 -12.24 6.67
N ARG A 404 -4.85 -12.00 6.88
CA ARG A 404 -5.92 -12.93 6.48
C ARG A 404 -5.95 -13.15 4.97
N ALA A 405 -5.80 -12.10 4.15
CA ALA A 405 -5.74 -12.23 2.69
C ALA A 405 -4.55 -13.10 2.25
N TYR A 406 -3.37 -12.88 2.81
CA TYR A 406 -2.21 -13.74 2.56
C TYR A 406 -2.46 -15.18 3.00
N ASN A 407 -3.16 -15.41 4.13
CA ASN A 407 -3.48 -16.77 4.60
C ASN A 407 -4.44 -17.49 3.66
N VAL A 408 -5.41 -16.80 3.08
CA VAL A 408 -6.32 -17.37 2.08
C VAL A 408 -5.56 -17.76 0.80
N CYS A 409 -4.65 -16.90 0.34
CA CYS A 409 -3.88 -17.12 -0.91
C CYS A 409 -2.72 -18.12 -0.75
N ALA A 410 -2.23 -18.39 0.47
CA ALA A 410 -1.13 -19.33 0.73
C ALA A 410 -1.46 -20.78 0.37
N GLY A 411 -2.75 -21.17 0.34
CA GLY A 411 -3.21 -22.43 -0.23
C GLY A 411 -2.74 -23.70 0.49
N ASN A 412 -2.62 -23.69 1.83
CA ASN A 412 -2.26 -24.85 2.66
C ASN A 412 -0.92 -25.51 2.30
N LYS A 413 0.08 -24.74 1.91
CA LYS A 413 1.42 -25.24 1.52
C LYS A 413 2.34 -25.50 2.71
N GLY A 414 2.08 -24.87 3.87
CA GLY A 414 2.91 -24.94 5.06
C GLY A 414 2.30 -25.75 6.21
N ARG A 415 2.91 -25.65 7.39
CA ARG A 415 2.33 -26.19 8.63
C ARG A 415 1.28 -25.21 9.13
N THR A 416 0.07 -25.71 9.35
CA THR A 416 -0.99 -24.94 9.97
C THR A 416 -0.66 -24.72 11.45
N MET A 417 -0.54 -23.46 11.86
CA MET A 417 -0.39 -23.02 13.23
C MET A 417 -1.74 -23.05 13.97
N THR A 418 -1.73 -22.79 15.27
CA THR A 418 -2.95 -22.57 16.06
C THR A 418 -3.78 -21.45 15.39
N GLY A 419 -5.11 -21.58 15.40
CA GLY A 419 -6.01 -20.60 14.78
C GLY A 419 -6.18 -20.75 13.26
N GLY A 420 -5.58 -21.78 12.62
CA GLY A 420 -5.74 -22.02 11.19
C GLY A 420 -4.88 -21.14 10.30
N VAL A 421 -3.80 -20.57 10.83
CA VAL A 421 -2.83 -19.74 10.10
C VAL A 421 -1.77 -20.63 9.47
N ASP A 422 -1.48 -20.45 8.19
CA ASP A 422 -0.31 -21.08 7.54
C ASP A 422 0.97 -20.36 7.95
N SER A 423 2.01 -21.10 8.32
CA SER A 423 3.29 -20.54 8.77
C SER A 423 3.99 -19.66 7.74
N GLU A 424 3.77 -19.92 6.44
CA GLU A 424 4.33 -19.11 5.35
C GLU A 424 3.49 -17.85 5.06
N ALA A 425 2.21 -17.84 5.42
CA ALA A 425 1.29 -16.74 5.13
C ALA A 425 1.69 -15.42 5.80
N LEU A 426 2.28 -15.48 7.00
CA LEU A 426 2.68 -14.29 7.76
C LEU A 426 4.06 -13.75 7.38
N LYS A 427 4.82 -14.44 6.55
CA LYS A 427 6.19 -14.06 6.20
C LYS A 427 6.26 -12.70 5.50
N ILE A 428 5.49 -12.51 4.43
CA ILE A 428 5.49 -11.26 3.66
C ILE A 428 4.90 -10.09 4.46
N PRO A 429 3.71 -10.19 5.09
CA PRO A 429 3.19 -9.11 5.93
C PRO A 429 4.15 -8.70 7.05
N ARG A 430 4.85 -9.66 7.68
CA ARG A 430 5.87 -9.38 8.69
C ARG A 430 7.07 -8.64 8.09
N GLN A 431 7.56 -9.03 6.91
CA GLN A 431 8.63 -8.32 6.20
C GLN A 431 8.20 -6.89 5.85
N GLN A 432 6.97 -6.70 5.36
CA GLN A 432 6.41 -5.39 5.08
C GLN A 432 6.38 -4.51 6.33
N PHE A 433 5.82 -4.99 7.43
CA PHE A 433 5.77 -4.23 8.68
C PHE A 433 7.15 -3.97 9.29
N SER A 434 8.08 -4.92 9.22
CA SER A 434 9.45 -4.76 9.73
C SER A 434 10.33 -3.89 8.83
N SER A 435 9.88 -3.50 7.64
CA SER A 435 10.60 -2.57 6.77
C SER A 435 10.64 -1.15 7.34
N ALA A 436 9.72 -0.77 8.25
CA ALA A 436 9.74 0.54 8.89
C ALA A 436 11.07 0.77 9.64
N ARG A 437 11.76 1.84 9.26
CA ARG A 437 13.07 2.23 9.81
C ARG A 437 13.38 3.71 9.54
N ASN A 438 14.13 4.30 10.41
CA ASN A 438 14.84 5.56 10.15
C ASN A 438 16.20 5.23 9.52
N ILE A 439 16.67 6.02 8.56
CA ILE A 439 17.90 5.75 7.80
C ILE A 439 18.90 6.85 8.08
N GLU A 440 20.15 6.48 8.40
CA GLU A 440 21.22 7.43 8.63
C GLU A 440 21.54 8.23 7.36
N GLY A 441 21.41 9.57 7.44
CA GLY A 441 21.63 10.47 6.30
C GLY A 441 20.63 10.32 5.15
N GLY A 442 19.49 9.65 5.36
CA GLY A 442 18.45 9.40 4.36
C GLY A 442 17.06 9.80 4.81
N GLY A 443 16.05 9.30 4.12
CA GLY A 443 14.65 9.42 4.52
C GLY A 443 14.26 8.41 5.60
N SER A 444 12.98 8.37 5.95
CA SER A 444 12.43 7.41 6.90
C SER A 444 11.17 6.72 6.38
N LEU A 445 10.96 5.47 6.80
CA LEU A 445 9.70 4.76 6.61
C LEU A 445 9.06 4.51 7.96
N THR A 446 7.93 5.15 8.21
CA THR A 446 7.11 4.97 9.42
C THR A 446 5.84 4.20 9.08
N ILE A 447 5.49 3.20 9.86
CA ILE A 447 4.28 2.39 9.62
C ILE A 447 3.45 2.36 10.90
N LEU A 448 2.22 2.85 10.81
CA LEU A 448 1.19 2.76 11.83
C LEU A 448 0.12 1.81 11.34
N ALA A 449 0.05 0.61 11.92
CA ALA A 449 -0.88 -0.42 11.48
C ALA A 449 -1.92 -0.73 12.56
N THR A 450 -3.19 -0.83 12.19
CA THR A 450 -4.23 -1.30 13.11
C THR A 450 -4.22 -2.82 13.20
N ALA A 451 -4.20 -3.34 14.42
CA ALA A 451 -4.33 -4.74 14.73
C ALA A 451 -5.65 -4.99 15.47
N LEU A 452 -6.46 -5.91 14.95
CA LEU A 452 -7.76 -6.23 15.51
C LEU A 452 -7.63 -7.33 16.57
N ILE A 453 -8.16 -7.07 17.77
CA ILE A 453 -8.23 -8.03 18.87
C ILE A 453 -9.67 -8.22 19.33
N ASP A 454 -9.92 -9.27 20.12
CA ASP A 454 -11.25 -9.59 20.71
C ASP A 454 -12.37 -9.68 19.65
N THR A 455 -12.03 -10.14 18.47
CA THR A 455 -12.99 -10.37 17.37
C THR A 455 -13.75 -11.70 17.52
N GLY A 456 -13.35 -12.55 18.47
CA GLY A 456 -13.80 -13.93 18.62
C GLY A 456 -13.10 -14.91 17.67
N SER A 457 -12.13 -14.47 16.90
CA SER A 457 -11.34 -15.29 15.97
C SER A 457 -9.97 -15.62 16.56
N LYS A 458 -9.70 -16.92 16.79
CA LYS A 458 -8.35 -17.36 17.21
C LYS A 458 -7.25 -17.05 16.18
N MET A 459 -7.63 -16.87 14.92
CA MET A 459 -6.70 -16.45 13.86
C MET A 459 -6.15 -15.04 14.15
N ASP A 460 -7.00 -14.11 14.55
CA ASP A 460 -6.59 -12.73 14.83
C ASP A 460 -5.70 -12.63 16.06
N GLU A 461 -5.94 -13.46 17.06
CA GLU A 461 -5.07 -13.56 18.24
C GLU A 461 -3.65 -13.99 17.84
N VAL A 462 -3.53 -15.02 16.99
CA VAL A 462 -2.23 -15.51 16.50
C VAL A 462 -1.55 -14.43 15.64
N ILE A 463 -2.29 -13.78 14.74
CA ILE A 463 -1.77 -12.69 13.91
C ILE A 463 -1.25 -11.56 14.81
N PHE A 464 -2.03 -11.12 15.79
CA PHE A 464 -1.63 -10.06 16.71
C PHE A 464 -0.32 -10.41 17.46
N GLU A 465 -0.23 -11.59 18.06
CA GLU A 465 0.98 -12.02 18.79
C GLU A 465 2.23 -12.04 17.88
N GLU A 466 2.10 -12.45 16.64
CA GLU A 466 3.19 -12.45 15.65
C GLU A 466 3.69 -11.03 15.31
N PHE A 467 2.81 -10.03 15.25
CA PHE A 467 3.18 -8.65 14.97
C PHE A 467 3.61 -7.86 16.21
N LYS A 468 3.08 -8.19 17.39
CA LYS A 468 3.42 -7.54 18.66
C LYS A 468 4.93 -7.58 18.94
N GLY A 469 5.58 -8.73 18.67
CA GLY A 469 7.02 -8.89 18.79
C GLY A 469 7.86 -8.03 17.84
N THR A 470 7.29 -7.63 16.69
CA THR A 470 7.96 -6.85 15.65
C THR A 470 7.85 -5.34 15.88
N GLY A 471 6.78 -4.88 16.52
CA GLY A 471 6.54 -3.47 16.83
C GLY A 471 7.51 -2.90 17.87
N ASN A 472 7.75 -1.59 17.80
CA ASN A 472 8.50 -0.83 18.80
C ASN A 472 7.65 0.29 19.44
N MET A 473 6.36 0.32 19.14
CA MET A 473 5.38 1.21 19.73
C MET A 473 4.01 0.51 19.72
N GLU A 474 3.29 0.62 20.83
CA GLU A 474 1.96 0.04 20.99
C GLU A 474 1.00 1.09 21.54
N MET A 475 -0.16 1.25 20.89
CA MET A 475 -1.24 2.08 21.37
C MET A 475 -2.50 1.22 21.49
N GLN A 476 -2.96 1.03 22.70
CA GLN A 476 -4.11 0.19 22.99
C GLN A 476 -5.39 1.02 23.08
N LEU A 477 -6.45 0.56 22.39
CA LEU A 477 -7.79 1.12 22.49
C LEU A 477 -8.65 0.23 23.37
N ASP A 478 -9.39 0.84 24.30
CA ASP A 478 -10.22 0.11 25.27
C ASP A 478 -11.70 0.35 24.98
N ARG A 479 -12.43 -0.77 24.72
CA ARG A 479 -13.88 -0.74 24.48
C ARG A 479 -14.67 -0.28 25.70
N ARG A 480 -14.15 -0.47 26.93
CA ARG A 480 -14.84 -0.02 28.15
C ARG A 480 -14.90 1.50 28.21
N ILE A 481 -13.83 2.19 27.78
CA ILE A 481 -13.77 3.66 27.64
C ILE A 481 -14.75 4.10 26.56
N ALA A 482 -14.72 3.48 25.38
CA ALA A 482 -15.63 3.78 24.27
C ALA A 482 -17.12 3.57 24.64
N ASN A 483 -17.45 2.53 25.40
CA ASN A 483 -18.82 2.25 25.86
C ASN A 483 -19.35 3.35 26.78
N ARG A 484 -18.47 4.05 27.52
CA ARG A 484 -18.82 5.23 28.33
C ARG A 484 -18.85 6.54 27.53
N ARG A 485 -18.64 6.47 26.20
CA ARG A 485 -18.59 7.65 25.32
C ARG A 485 -17.46 8.64 25.64
N ILE A 486 -16.38 8.15 26.24
CA ILE A 486 -15.17 8.94 26.48
C ILE A 486 -14.27 8.78 25.26
N TRP A 487 -13.85 9.89 24.68
CA TRP A 487 -13.03 9.93 23.47
C TRP A 487 -11.82 10.83 23.64
N PRO A 488 -10.64 10.44 23.14
CA PRO A 488 -10.33 9.15 22.48
C PRO A 488 -10.36 7.98 23.46
N ALA A 489 -10.74 6.79 22.98
CA ALA A 489 -10.81 5.59 23.82
C ALA A 489 -9.45 4.89 23.96
N ILE A 490 -8.40 5.64 24.32
CA ILE A 490 -7.02 5.16 24.44
C ILE A 490 -6.77 4.69 25.87
N ASN A 491 -6.25 3.50 26.03
CA ASN A 491 -5.70 3.04 27.30
C ASN A 491 -4.28 3.62 27.48
N LEU A 492 -4.20 4.73 28.19
CA LEU A 492 -2.95 5.48 28.36
C LEU A 492 -1.90 4.75 29.24
N ILE A 493 -2.36 3.79 30.07
CA ILE A 493 -1.48 3.04 30.95
C ILE A 493 -0.69 1.97 30.16
N GLU A 494 -1.37 1.29 29.24
CA GLU A 494 -0.78 0.22 28.43
C GLU A 494 -0.16 0.72 27.13
N SER A 495 -0.38 1.99 26.77
CA SER A 495 0.19 2.59 25.57
C SER A 495 1.57 3.17 25.81
N GLY A 496 2.50 2.99 24.85
CA GLY A 496 3.84 3.55 24.98
C GLY A 496 4.74 3.30 23.77
N THR A 497 5.83 4.04 23.75
CA THR A 497 6.88 3.97 22.72
C THR A 497 8.18 3.48 23.32
N ARG A 498 8.84 2.51 22.70
CA ARG A 498 10.18 2.08 23.11
C ARG A 498 11.19 3.17 22.76
N LYS A 499 12.11 3.47 23.69
CA LYS A 499 13.11 4.53 23.57
C LYS A 499 12.50 5.92 23.33
N GLU A 500 11.43 6.23 24.08
CA GLU A 500 10.81 7.57 24.06
C GLU A 500 11.77 8.68 24.52
N ASP A 501 12.85 8.32 25.22
CA ASP A 501 13.97 9.19 25.62
C ASP A 501 14.72 9.82 24.42
N LEU A 502 14.68 9.19 23.23
CA LEU A 502 15.23 9.76 22.01
C LEU A 502 14.29 10.78 21.35
N LEU A 503 13.00 10.72 21.66
CA LEU A 503 11.94 11.51 21.00
C LEU A 503 11.47 12.68 21.86
N LEU A 504 11.60 12.59 23.19
CA LEU A 504 11.13 13.60 24.13
C LEU A 504 12.31 14.32 24.78
N SER A 505 12.15 15.62 25.05
CA SER A 505 13.16 16.34 25.82
C SER A 505 13.22 15.81 27.27
N PRO A 506 14.39 15.90 27.95
CA PRO A 506 14.55 15.39 29.32
C PRO A 506 13.49 15.92 30.31
N ASP A 507 13.11 17.19 30.17
CA ASP A 507 12.10 17.82 31.04
C ASP A 507 10.70 17.23 30.81
N VAL A 508 10.32 17.02 29.56
CA VAL A 508 9.05 16.39 29.19
C VAL A 508 9.04 14.95 29.65
N LEU A 509 10.11 14.20 29.42
CA LEU A 509 10.25 12.81 29.82
C LEU A 509 10.09 12.63 31.33
N GLN A 510 10.74 13.46 32.14
CA GLN A 510 10.63 13.43 33.60
C GLN A 510 9.17 13.67 34.06
N ARG A 511 8.48 14.65 33.47
CA ARG A 511 7.07 14.93 33.79
C ARG A 511 6.16 13.78 33.39
N MET A 512 6.40 13.19 32.23
CA MET A 512 5.63 12.04 31.75
C MET A 512 5.84 10.82 32.65
N TRP A 513 7.02 10.57 33.19
CA TRP A 513 7.26 9.49 34.15
C TRP A 513 6.50 9.71 35.47
N ILE A 514 6.47 10.93 35.98
CA ILE A 514 5.68 11.27 37.19
C ILE A 514 4.20 11.04 36.90
N MET A 515 3.72 11.47 35.73
CA MET A 515 2.33 11.29 35.30
C MET A 515 1.98 9.79 35.21
N ARG A 516 2.78 9.00 34.50
CA ARG A 516 2.56 7.55 34.34
C ARG A 516 2.53 6.85 35.71
N LYS A 517 3.40 7.24 36.61
CA LYS A 517 3.41 6.69 37.99
C LYS A 517 2.11 7.03 38.74
N TYR A 518 1.62 8.24 38.58
CA TYR A 518 0.35 8.65 39.19
C TYR A 518 -0.86 7.92 38.59
N LEU A 519 -0.87 7.70 37.29
CA LEU A 519 -1.95 7.00 36.58
C LEU A 519 -1.93 5.46 36.80
N ALA A 520 -0.81 4.89 37.20
CA ALA A 520 -0.63 3.44 37.34
C ALA A 520 -1.59 2.80 38.37
N ASP A 521 -1.99 3.59 39.39
CA ASP A 521 -2.93 3.14 40.43
C ASP A 521 -4.42 3.35 40.04
N MET A 522 -4.69 3.91 38.86
CA MET A 522 -6.04 4.18 38.35
C MET A 522 -6.51 3.10 37.37
N THR A 523 -7.82 2.95 37.26
CA THR A 523 -8.37 2.21 36.14
C THR A 523 -8.22 3.00 34.83
N PRO A 524 -8.15 2.35 33.65
CA PRO A 524 -8.03 3.05 32.36
C PRO A 524 -9.11 4.12 32.14
N ILE A 525 -10.32 3.89 32.66
CA ILE A 525 -11.43 4.84 32.56
C ILE A 525 -11.17 6.08 33.43
N GLU A 526 -10.81 5.88 34.69
CA GLU A 526 -10.52 6.97 35.63
C GLU A 526 -9.34 7.81 35.14
N ALA A 527 -8.28 7.14 34.63
CA ALA A 527 -7.11 7.82 34.07
C ALA A 527 -7.51 8.72 32.87
N MET A 528 -8.37 8.22 31.99
CA MET A 528 -8.81 8.96 30.81
C MET A 528 -9.73 10.13 31.17
N GLU A 529 -10.69 9.95 32.11
CA GLU A 529 -11.56 11.02 32.62
C GLU A 529 -10.72 12.11 33.31
N PHE A 530 -9.82 11.70 34.20
CA PHE A 530 -8.93 12.61 34.93
C PHE A 530 -8.09 13.50 34.00
N LEU A 531 -7.52 12.92 32.96
CA LEU A 531 -6.70 13.68 32.02
C LEU A 531 -7.53 14.52 31.06
N SER A 532 -8.68 14.02 30.62
CA SER A 532 -9.56 14.76 29.73
C SER A 532 -10.06 16.05 30.34
N ASP A 533 -10.43 16.05 31.62
CA ASP A 533 -10.86 17.23 32.36
C ASP A 533 -9.78 18.31 32.46
N ARG A 534 -8.52 17.91 32.48
CA ARG A 534 -7.39 18.83 32.60
C ARG A 534 -6.89 19.35 31.26
N ILE A 535 -6.77 18.46 30.26
CA ILE A 535 -6.25 18.83 28.94
C ILE A 535 -7.17 19.86 28.24
N GLN A 536 -8.49 19.78 28.49
CA GLN A 536 -9.47 20.71 27.96
C GLN A 536 -9.26 22.15 28.43
N LYS A 537 -8.62 22.36 29.59
CA LYS A 537 -8.35 23.65 30.17
C LYS A 537 -7.06 24.30 29.70
N THR A 538 -6.32 23.60 28.81
CA THR A 538 -5.02 24.02 28.31
C THR A 538 -5.02 24.10 26.79
N LYS A 539 -4.28 25.05 26.23
CA LYS A 539 -4.21 25.29 24.78
C LYS A 539 -3.21 24.37 24.07
N ASP A 540 -2.19 23.89 24.80
CA ASP A 540 -1.14 23.02 24.26
C ASP A 540 -0.59 22.06 25.34
N ASN A 541 0.22 21.09 24.90
CA ASN A 541 0.80 20.09 25.79
C ASN A 541 1.87 20.67 26.71
N ALA A 542 2.54 21.75 26.31
CA ALA A 542 3.52 22.43 27.16
C ALA A 542 2.83 23.08 28.35
N GLU A 543 1.74 23.81 28.12
CA GLU A 543 0.91 24.43 29.20
C GLU A 543 0.33 23.34 30.11
N PHE A 544 -0.16 22.24 29.52
CA PHE A 544 -0.69 21.13 30.29
C PHE A 544 0.37 20.55 31.25
N LEU A 545 1.58 20.25 30.75
CA LEU A 545 2.67 19.71 31.56
C LEU A 545 3.19 20.69 32.62
N ILE A 546 3.11 22.03 32.39
CA ILE A 546 3.45 23.03 33.38
C ILE A 546 2.38 23.10 34.47
N SER A 547 1.11 23.00 34.13
CA SER A 547 -0.02 23.07 35.07
C SER A 547 -0.05 21.91 36.08
N MET A 548 0.68 20.85 35.82
CA MET A 548 0.80 19.71 36.73
C MET A 548 1.63 19.98 38.00
N ASN A 549 2.37 21.10 38.04
CA ASN A 549 3.22 21.48 39.19
C ASN A 549 2.50 22.42 40.16
N GLY A 550 1.22 22.70 39.94
CA GLY A 550 0.39 23.59 40.76
C GLY A 550 -0.60 22.86 41.64
#